data_2e2a1043e5a631803c31b881e33fa9cc
#
_entry.id   2e2a1043e5a631803c31b881e33fa9cc
#
_cell.length_a   1.000
_cell.length_b   1.000
_cell.length_c   1.000
_cell.angle_alpha   90.00
_cell.angle_beta   90.00
_cell.angle_gamma   90.00
#
_symmetry.space_group_name_H-M   'P 1'
#
loop_
_entity.id
_entity.type
_entity.pdbx_description
1 polymer ?
#
loop_
_entity_poly.entity_id
_entity_poly.type
_entity_poly.pdbx_seq_one_letter_code
_entity_poly.pdbx_strand_id
1 'polypeptide(L)'
;MLATPAATTPPMDASRTDSDSHFDVVVVGASFAGAACALAAAQRGLRVCVLERKRDPGDKLRTTGIIVKEAAEHTLLNRLPSRMTRRIESVRLYAPSLRQVALAAPGYYFLTTDTPAVMRWLATQLQAHAIDLRLGQAFTDAERTDAGWQVQGVGHARYLVGADGARSRVARRCGLGEVRQFLYGIEYEFPGARLADPDALHCFISKRYAPGYIGWLAQNPGGVQAGLALRHDPAHARVPDIDGFLLRVGMAGGLPRQLRPGHTRAGLIPCSGPVQALARERAILTGDAAGIVSPVTAGGIHAAWDHGWAVGRAIAASLRDGAPPAEQAAIAAAPRFRAKRALRWAYDRLQFDWPFDLLLHSPPLRWAAEQVYFHTRGG
;
A
#
# COMPACT_ATOMS: atom_id res chain seq x y z
N MET A 1 -34.70 49.03 20.28
CA MET A 1 -34.87 47.68 19.74
C MET A 1 -34.79 47.79 18.21
N LEU A 2 -33.67 47.47 17.63
CA LEU A 2 -33.47 47.41 16.18
C LEU A 2 -33.17 45.95 15.82
N ALA A 3 -34.04 45.35 15.01
CA ALA A 3 -33.96 43.98 14.57
C ALA A 3 -32.86 43.85 13.47
N THR A 4 -31.97 42.91 13.66
CA THR A 4 -30.93 42.52 12.68
C THR A 4 -31.60 41.63 11.61
N PRO A 5 -31.34 41.84 10.29
CA PRO A 5 -31.93 40.97 9.27
C PRO A 5 -31.13 39.65 9.20
N ALA A 6 -31.86 38.55 9.14
CA ALA A 6 -31.32 37.23 8.91
C ALA A 6 -30.71 37.10 7.52
N ALA A 7 -29.49 36.64 7.46
CA ALA A 7 -28.81 36.31 6.21
C ALA A 7 -29.44 35.01 5.63
N THR A 8 -30.15 35.13 4.55
CA THR A 8 -30.66 34.03 3.74
C THR A 8 -29.49 33.44 2.92
N THR A 9 -29.09 32.24 3.27
CA THR A 9 -28.18 31.39 2.46
C THR A 9 -28.95 31.00 1.18
N PRO A 10 -28.38 31.18 -0.03
CA PRO A 10 -29.05 30.75 -1.25
C PRO A 10 -29.14 29.22 -1.28
N PRO A 11 -30.23 28.63 -1.83
CA PRO A 11 -30.37 27.21 -1.93
C PRO A 11 -29.31 26.62 -2.88
N MET A 12 -28.61 25.57 -2.43
CA MET A 12 -27.75 24.76 -3.27
C MET A 12 -28.57 24.20 -4.44
N ASP A 13 -28.21 24.55 -5.65
CA ASP A 13 -28.80 24.08 -6.88
C ASP A 13 -28.55 22.55 -7.01
N ALA A 14 -29.57 21.76 -6.71
CA ALA A 14 -29.57 20.28 -6.72
C ALA A 14 -29.73 19.70 -8.15
N SER A 15 -29.61 20.50 -9.20
CA SER A 15 -29.94 20.10 -10.57
C SER A 15 -28.74 19.85 -11.51
N ARG A 16 -27.50 19.90 -11.02
CA ARG A 16 -26.37 19.40 -11.82
C ARG A 16 -26.35 17.88 -11.75
N THR A 17 -26.80 17.23 -12.81
CA THR A 17 -26.60 15.79 -12.97
C THR A 17 -25.08 15.51 -13.00
N ASP A 18 -24.59 14.57 -12.19
CA ASP A 18 -23.17 14.17 -12.06
C ASP A 18 -22.51 13.81 -13.42
N SER A 19 -23.32 13.56 -14.46
CA SER A 19 -22.87 13.22 -15.81
C SER A 19 -22.15 14.35 -16.56
N ASP A 20 -22.35 15.61 -16.19
CA ASP A 20 -21.79 16.77 -16.90
C ASP A 20 -20.50 17.32 -16.28
N SER A 21 -20.00 16.66 -15.24
CA SER A 21 -18.75 17.08 -14.61
C SER A 21 -17.55 16.72 -15.47
N HIS A 22 -16.61 17.68 -15.63
CA HIS A 22 -15.36 17.48 -16.37
C HIS A 22 -14.16 17.53 -15.42
N PHE A 23 -13.32 16.51 -15.46
CA PHE A 23 -12.07 16.42 -14.69
C PHE A 23 -10.87 16.23 -15.62
N ASP A 24 -9.72 16.78 -15.24
CA ASP A 24 -8.47 16.42 -15.92
C ASP A 24 -8.07 14.99 -15.59
N VAL A 25 -8.28 14.59 -14.31
CA VAL A 25 -7.93 13.24 -13.82
C VAL A 25 -9.01 12.71 -12.90
N VAL A 26 -9.44 11.47 -13.16
CA VAL A 26 -10.19 10.66 -12.19
C VAL A 26 -9.26 9.58 -11.67
N VAL A 27 -9.07 9.52 -10.34
CA VAL A 27 -8.27 8.51 -9.66
C VAL A 27 -9.19 7.55 -8.90
N VAL A 28 -9.04 6.26 -9.12
CA VAL A 28 -9.84 5.22 -8.43
C VAL A 28 -9.02 4.60 -7.31
N GLY A 29 -9.40 4.89 -6.06
CA GLY A 29 -8.74 4.45 -4.83
C GLY A 29 -7.98 5.58 -4.14
N ALA A 30 -8.28 5.81 -2.85
CA ALA A 30 -7.71 6.89 -2.02
C ALA A 30 -6.60 6.41 -1.07
N SER A 31 -5.93 5.29 -1.37
CA SER A 31 -4.78 4.83 -0.59
C SER A 31 -3.49 5.52 -1.05
N PHE A 32 -2.33 5.10 -0.56
CA PHE A 32 -1.03 5.77 -0.76
C PHE A 32 -0.74 6.16 -2.22
N ALA A 33 -0.91 5.24 -3.17
CA ALA A 33 -0.65 5.50 -4.59
C ALA A 33 -1.63 6.50 -5.20
N GLY A 34 -2.92 6.34 -4.92
CA GLY A 34 -3.96 7.23 -5.45
C GLY A 34 -3.88 8.62 -4.82
N ALA A 35 -3.63 8.70 -3.51
CA ALA A 35 -3.42 9.98 -2.83
C ALA A 35 -2.20 10.72 -3.39
N ALA A 36 -1.06 10.04 -3.58
CA ALA A 36 0.13 10.64 -4.16
C ALA A 36 -0.12 11.17 -5.58
N CYS A 37 -0.81 10.39 -6.42
CA CYS A 37 -1.16 10.78 -7.79
C CYS A 37 -2.07 12.02 -7.80
N ALA A 38 -3.14 11.99 -7.01
CA ALA A 38 -4.11 13.07 -6.93
C ALA A 38 -3.47 14.38 -6.42
N LEU A 39 -2.67 14.30 -5.36
CA LEU A 39 -1.96 15.46 -4.81
C LEU A 39 -0.98 16.04 -5.82
N ALA A 40 -0.18 15.20 -6.48
CA ALA A 40 0.79 15.65 -7.47
C ALA A 40 0.13 16.35 -8.69
N ALA A 41 -1.03 15.85 -9.12
CA ALA A 41 -1.81 16.45 -10.19
C ALA A 41 -2.46 17.78 -9.75
N ALA A 42 -3.10 17.80 -8.58
CA ALA A 42 -3.75 18.98 -8.04
C ALA A 42 -2.78 20.11 -7.75
N GLN A 43 -1.57 19.84 -7.21
CA GLN A 43 -0.52 20.84 -7.00
C GLN A 43 -0.04 21.51 -8.30
N ARG A 44 -0.29 20.90 -9.44
CA ARG A 44 -0.06 21.47 -10.77
C ARG A 44 -1.31 22.12 -11.36
N GLY A 45 -2.36 22.32 -10.55
CA GLY A 45 -3.59 23.03 -10.90
C GLY A 45 -4.54 22.20 -11.77
N LEU A 46 -4.43 20.87 -11.82
CA LEU A 46 -5.40 20.03 -12.49
C LEU A 46 -6.67 19.85 -11.66
N ARG A 47 -7.80 19.73 -12.31
CA ARG A 47 -9.07 19.36 -11.69
C ARG A 47 -9.13 17.85 -11.49
N VAL A 48 -9.07 17.42 -10.22
CA VAL A 48 -8.94 16.01 -9.85
C VAL A 48 -10.16 15.53 -9.06
N CYS A 49 -10.68 14.36 -9.44
CA CYS A 49 -11.66 13.61 -8.65
C CYS A 49 -11.03 12.30 -8.18
N VAL A 50 -11.28 11.92 -6.92
CA VAL A 50 -10.83 10.66 -6.34
C VAL A 50 -12.05 9.86 -5.87
N LEU A 51 -12.20 8.64 -6.37
CA LEU A 51 -13.23 7.71 -5.94
C LEU A 51 -12.70 6.76 -4.88
N GLU A 52 -13.32 6.69 -3.74
CA GLU A 52 -13.05 5.68 -2.72
C GLU A 52 -14.35 4.94 -2.35
N ARG A 53 -14.35 3.61 -2.55
CA ARG A 53 -15.53 2.77 -2.31
C ARG A 53 -15.96 2.69 -0.85
N LYS A 54 -15.05 2.96 0.09
CA LYS A 54 -15.33 2.96 1.52
C LYS A 54 -15.87 4.32 1.95
N ARG A 55 -16.84 4.32 2.83
CA ARG A 55 -17.34 5.56 3.47
C ARG A 55 -16.31 6.12 4.46
N ASP A 56 -15.65 5.23 5.20
CA ASP A 56 -14.49 5.57 6.03
C ASP A 56 -13.23 5.00 5.38
N PRO A 57 -12.27 5.84 4.96
CA PRO A 57 -11.03 5.37 4.33
C PRO A 57 -10.18 4.50 5.26
N GLY A 58 -10.37 4.62 6.59
CA GLY A 58 -9.69 3.81 7.61
C GLY A 58 -10.31 2.43 7.85
N ASP A 59 -11.47 2.12 7.27
CA ASP A 59 -12.14 0.83 7.47
C ASP A 59 -11.61 -0.25 6.50
N LYS A 60 -11.74 -1.54 6.90
CA LYS A 60 -11.46 -2.73 6.08
C LYS A 60 -10.14 -2.63 5.30
N LEU A 61 -9.08 -2.25 5.99
CA LEU A 61 -7.74 -2.08 5.41
C LEU A 61 -7.13 -3.41 4.99
N ARG A 62 -6.23 -3.34 3.99
CA ARG A 62 -5.49 -4.48 3.45
C ARG A 62 -3.98 -4.26 3.49
N THR A 63 -3.52 -3.31 4.27
CA THR A 63 -2.11 -2.98 4.46
C THR A 63 -1.78 -2.97 5.93
N THR A 64 -0.61 -3.48 6.28
CA THR A 64 -0.03 -3.46 7.63
C THR A 64 0.36 -2.04 8.05
N GLY A 65 0.70 -1.16 7.10
CA GLY A 65 1.06 0.23 7.39
C GLY A 65 2.47 0.38 7.94
N ILE A 66 3.41 -0.47 7.55
CA ILE A 66 4.83 -0.29 7.85
C ILE A 66 5.44 0.59 6.77
N ILE A 67 5.93 1.77 7.17
CA ILE A 67 6.52 2.78 6.30
C ILE A 67 8.04 2.72 6.47
N VAL A 68 8.76 2.62 5.36
CA VAL A 68 10.24 2.66 5.33
C VAL A 68 10.74 4.09 5.46
N LYS A 69 11.99 4.26 5.93
CA LYS A 69 12.62 5.56 6.16
C LYS A 69 12.50 6.50 4.95
N GLU A 70 12.76 6.01 3.75
CA GLU A 70 12.72 6.81 2.52
C GLU A 70 11.34 7.43 2.28
N ALA A 71 10.27 6.67 2.50
CA ALA A 71 8.91 7.19 2.40
C ALA A 71 8.60 8.19 3.53
N ALA A 72 9.07 7.90 4.74
CA ALA A 72 8.86 8.74 5.91
C ALA A 72 9.57 10.10 5.81
N GLU A 73 10.72 10.19 5.13
CA GLU A 73 11.52 11.41 5.06
C GLU A 73 11.28 12.21 3.76
N HIS A 74 11.08 11.51 2.63
CA HIS A 74 11.09 12.18 1.32
C HIS A 74 9.72 12.35 0.68
N THR A 75 8.64 12.01 1.41
CA THR A 75 7.26 12.16 0.90
C THR A 75 6.40 13.00 1.84
N LEU A 76 5.15 13.25 1.47
CA LEU A 76 4.20 13.92 2.37
C LEU A 76 4.04 13.19 3.72
N LEU A 77 4.40 11.89 3.79
CA LEU A 77 4.31 11.11 5.02
C LEU A 77 5.25 11.61 6.14
N ASN A 78 6.21 12.49 5.82
CA ASN A 78 7.03 13.20 6.81
C ASN A 78 6.21 14.14 7.71
N ARG A 79 4.98 14.49 7.30
CA ARG A 79 4.04 15.34 8.06
C ARG A 79 3.04 14.55 8.90
N LEU A 80 3.17 13.24 8.94
CA LEU A 80 2.30 12.40 9.79
C LEU A 80 2.46 12.82 11.27
N PRO A 81 1.35 13.08 11.98
CA PRO A 81 1.39 13.34 13.41
C PRO A 81 2.08 12.19 14.17
N SER A 82 2.97 12.51 15.10
CA SER A 82 3.75 11.52 15.87
C SER A 82 2.88 10.50 16.61
N ARG A 83 1.67 10.90 17.05
CA ARG A 83 0.70 9.98 17.68
C ARG A 83 0.20 8.86 16.75
N MET A 84 0.35 9.01 15.43
CA MET A 84 -0.06 8.01 14.44
C MET A 84 1.05 7.06 14.05
N THR A 85 2.26 7.27 14.56
CA THR A 85 3.45 6.50 14.15
C THR A 85 4.26 6.06 15.35
N ARG A 86 4.93 4.91 15.22
CA ARG A 86 5.97 4.46 16.14
C ARG A 86 7.22 4.12 15.35
N ARG A 87 8.37 4.64 15.79
CA ARG A 87 9.66 4.36 15.18
C ARG A 87 10.20 3.01 15.68
N ILE A 88 10.68 2.19 14.75
CA ILE A 88 11.30 0.88 14.96
C ILE A 88 12.67 0.90 14.27
N GLU A 89 13.74 0.59 15.00
CA GLU A 89 15.12 0.72 14.51
C GLU A 89 15.83 -0.63 14.29
N SER A 90 15.18 -1.72 14.62
CA SER A 90 15.77 -3.06 14.48
C SER A 90 14.79 -4.09 13.93
N VAL A 91 15.33 -5.18 13.42
CA VAL A 91 14.58 -6.37 13.01
C VAL A 91 15.09 -7.57 13.82
N ARG A 92 14.17 -8.34 14.40
CA ARG A 92 14.45 -9.66 14.95
C ARG A 92 14.06 -10.71 13.95
N LEU A 93 15.00 -11.34 13.30
CA LEU A 93 14.74 -12.42 12.34
C LEU A 93 14.85 -13.77 13.05
N TYR A 94 13.76 -14.53 13.02
CA TYR A 94 13.64 -15.84 13.66
C TYR A 94 13.68 -16.95 12.62
N ALA A 95 14.53 -17.95 12.86
CA ALA A 95 14.51 -19.21 12.13
C ALA A 95 13.31 -20.08 12.55
N PRO A 96 12.99 -21.16 11.83
CA PRO A 96 11.92 -22.09 12.21
C PRO A 96 12.03 -22.69 13.61
N SER A 97 13.27 -22.86 14.12
CA SER A 97 13.56 -23.29 15.49
C SER A 97 13.31 -22.21 16.55
N LEU A 98 12.97 -20.98 16.15
CA LEU A 98 12.88 -19.77 16.97
C LEU A 98 14.22 -19.22 17.48
N ARG A 99 15.36 -19.73 17.01
CA ARG A 99 16.63 -19.03 17.16
C ARG A 99 16.53 -17.69 16.40
N GLN A 100 17.10 -16.64 16.98
CA GLN A 100 16.95 -15.30 16.41
C GLN A 100 18.30 -14.63 16.17
N VAL A 101 18.32 -13.72 15.23
CA VAL A 101 19.41 -12.76 15.00
C VAL A 101 18.82 -11.34 14.99
N ALA A 102 19.54 -10.42 15.66
CA ALA A 102 19.22 -9.01 15.60
C ALA A 102 19.91 -8.37 14.38
N LEU A 103 19.14 -7.65 13.61
CA LEU A 103 19.61 -6.89 12.45
C LEU A 103 19.29 -5.41 12.68
N ALA A 104 20.26 -4.55 12.42
CA ALA A 104 20.08 -3.11 12.46
C ALA A 104 21.04 -2.45 11.47
N ALA A 105 20.68 -1.29 10.97
CA ALA A 105 21.55 -0.45 10.19
C ALA A 105 21.63 0.94 10.83
N PRO A 106 22.82 1.53 11.01
CA PRO A 106 22.95 2.84 11.63
C PRO A 106 22.10 3.91 10.94
N GLY A 107 21.25 4.58 11.72
CA GLY A 107 20.39 5.64 11.23
C GLY A 107 19.21 5.19 10.36
N TYR A 108 18.99 3.90 10.14
CA TYR A 108 17.82 3.38 9.45
C TYR A 108 16.69 3.05 10.43
N TYR A 109 15.46 3.23 9.99
CA TYR A 109 14.27 2.92 10.78
C TYR A 109 13.07 2.63 9.88
N PHE A 110 12.06 2.03 10.50
CA PHE A 110 10.70 1.90 9.98
C PHE A 110 9.74 2.69 10.86
N LEU A 111 8.61 3.10 10.30
CA LEU A 111 7.48 3.56 11.09
C LEU A 111 6.37 2.52 11.00
N THR A 112 5.93 1.99 12.13
CA THR A 112 4.64 1.32 12.24
C THR A 112 3.57 2.34 12.53
N THR A 113 2.35 2.13 12.04
CA THR A 113 1.33 3.16 12.07
C THR A 113 0.02 2.69 12.70
N ASP A 114 -0.73 3.64 13.27
CA ASP A 114 -2.19 3.56 13.32
C ASP A 114 -2.72 3.76 11.90
N THR A 115 -2.76 2.67 11.14
CA THR A 115 -3.06 2.71 9.71
C THR A 115 -4.45 3.29 9.41
N PRO A 116 -5.52 2.99 10.20
CA PRO A 116 -6.80 3.67 10.07
C PRO A 116 -6.71 5.18 10.18
N ALA A 117 -6.00 5.69 11.18
CA ALA A 117 -5.81 7.13 11.37
C ALA A 117 -5.01 7.75 10.22
N VAL A 118 -3.97 7.06 9.72
CA VAL A 118 -3.19 7.52 8.56
C VAL A 118 -4.06 7.62 7.30
N MET A 119 -4.95 6.66 7.04
CA MET A 119 -5.83 6.73 5.87
C MET A 119 -6.84 7.89 5.96
N ARG A 120 -7.41 8.14 7.14
CA ARG A 120 -8.27 9.31 7.37
C ARG A 120 -7.50 10.62 7.22
N TRP A 121 -6.27 10.66 7.72
CA TRP A 121 -5.40 11.82 7.54
C TRP A 121 -5.07 12.07 6.06
N LEU A 122 -4.77 11.04 5.26
CA LEU A 122 -4.60 11.19 3.81
C LEU A 122 -5.85 11.76 3.14
N ALA A 123 -7.03 11.30 3.53
CA ALA A 123 -8.29 11.87 3.02
C ALA A 123 -8.44 13.36 3.34
N THR A 124 -8.07 13.80 4.54
CA THR A 124 -8.07 15.24 4.88
C THR A 124 -7.05 16.02 4.05
N GLN A 125 -5.89 15.43 3.70
CA GLN A 125 -4.92 16.07 2.81
C GLN A 125 -5.49 16.25 1.38
N LEU A 126 -6.21 15.25 0.85
CA LEU A 126 -6.88 15.38 -0.44
C LEU A 126 -7.88 16.53 -0.45
N GLN A 127 -8.73 16.62 0.57
CA GLN A 127 -9.73 17.69 0.72
C GLN A 127 -9.08 19.07 0.85
N ALA A 128 -7.99 19.18 1.62
CA ALA A 128 -7.24 20.43 1.80
C ALA A 128 -6.61 20.96 0.50
N HIS A 129 -6.41 20.10 -0.52
CA HIS A 129 -5.91 20.49 -1.84
C HIS A 129 -7.03 20.66 -2.89
N ALA A 130 -8.27 20.89 -2.45
CA ALA A 130 -9.44 21.08 -3.31
C ALA A 130 -9.70 19.92 -4.30
N ILE A 131 -9.32 18.70 -3.94
CA ILE A 131 -9.59 17.50 -4.69
C ILE A 131 -11.02 17.04 -4.38
N ASP A 132 -11.82 16.75 -5.41
CA ASP A 132 -13.16 16.17 -5.25
C ASP A 132 -13.05 14.71 -4.77
N LEU A 133 -13.03 14.52 -3.44
CA LEU A 133 -12.93 13.21 -2.81
C LEU A 133 -14.34 12.64 -2.56
N ARG A 134 -14.70 11.60 -3.30
CA ARG A 134 -16.00 10.92 -3.21
C ARG A 134 -15.86 9.62 -2.42
N LEU A 135 -16.14 9.70 -1.12
CA LEU A 135 -16.17 8.54 -0.23
C LEU A 135 -17.48 7.76 -0.40
N GLY A 136 -17.42 6.43 -0.25
CA GLY A 136 -18.58 5.54 -0.45
C GLY A 136 -18.93 5.30 -1.91
N GLN A 137 -18.18 5.87 -2.87
CA GLN A 137 -18.40 5.71 -4.30
C GLN A 137 -17.39 4.73 -4.91
N ALA A 138 -17.90 3.59 -5.38
CA ALA A 138 -17.09 2.60 -6.06
C ALA A 138 -17.03 2.91 -7.57
N PHE A 139 -15.87 2.73 -8.18
CA PHE A 139 -15.76 2.66 -9.64
C PHE A 139 -16.54 1.44 -10.16
N THR A 140 -17.43 1.65 -11.08
CA THR A 140 -18.27 0.62 -11.72
C THR A 140 -17.83 0.36 -13.15
N ASP A 141 -17.81 1.40 -13.97
CA ASP A 141 -17.49 1.33 -15.40
C ASP A 141 -16.93 2.64 -15.94
N ALA A 142 -16.27 2.57 -17.08
CA ALA A 142 -15.86 3.73 -17.87
C ALA A 142 -15.84 3.36 -19.36
N GLU A 143 -16.28 4.29 -20.21
CA GLU A 143 -16.26 4.18 -21.65
C GLU A 143 -15.22 5.13 -22.22
N ARG A 144 -14.48 4.66 -23.21
CA ARG A 144 -13.51 5.48 -23.91
C ARG A 144 -14.20 6.48 -24.84
N THR A 145 -13.67 7.70 -24.87
CA THR A 145 -14.06 8.76 -25.79
C THR A 145 -12.83 9.31 -26.52
N ASP A 146 -13.00 10.11 -27.55
CA ASP A 146 -11.88 10.77 -28.23
C ASP A 146 -11.07 11.70 -27.29
N ALA A 147 -11.74 12.31 -26.32
CA ALA A 147 -11.13 13.25 -25.38
C ALA A 147 -10.59 12.59 -24.09
N GLY A 148 -10.91 11.31 -23.83
CA GLY A 148 -10.52 10.61 -22.62
C GLY A 148 -11.47 9.47 -22.23
N TRP A 149 -12.07 9.55 -21.06
CA TRP A 149 -12.93 8.52 -20.48
C TRP A 149 -14.22 9.13 -19.92
N GLN A 150 -15.37 8.58 -20.28
CA GLN A 150 -16.63 8.83 -19.59
C GLN A 150 -16.74 7.85 -18.42
N VAL A 151 -16.61 8.33 -17.20
CA VAL A 151 -16.66 7.52 -15.97
C VAL A 151 -18.08 7.52 -15.42
N GLN A 152 -18.66 6.34 -15.27
CA GLN A 152 -20.05 6.18 -14.83
C GLN A 152 -20.29 6.78 -13.44
N GLY A 153 -21.30 7.65 -13.32
CA GLY A 153 -21.67 8.34 -12.06
C GLY A 153 -20.66 9.40 -11.60
N VAL A 154 -19.73 9.82 -12.50
CA VAL A 154 -18.70 10.83 -12.20
C VAL A 154 -18.68 11.93 -13.22
N GLY A 155 -18.66 11.59 -14.52
CA GLY A 155 -18.50 12.52 -15.62
C GLY A 155 -17.28 12.21 -16.49
N HIS A 156 -16.86 13.19 -17.29
CA HIS A 156 -15.75 13.04 -18.21
C HIS A 156 -14.39 13.27 -17.53
N ALA A 157 -13.40 12.44 -17.84
CA ALA A 157 -12.02 12.53 -17.39
C ALA A 157 -11.05 12.49 -18.57
N ARG A 158 -10.08 13.40 -18.65
CA ARG A 158 -9.01 13.36 -19.66
C ARG A 158 -8.06 12.19 -19.44
N TYR A 159 -7.80 11.85 -18.17
CA TYR A 159 -7.04 10.66 -17.74
C TYR A 159 -7.80 9.89 -16.66
N LEU A 160 -7.74 8.56 -16.73
CA LEU A 160 -8.25 7.64 -15.71
C LEU A 160 -7.08 6.90 -15.04
N VAL A 161 -6.97 6.99 -13.72
CA VAL A 161 -5.89 6.33 -12.97
C VAL A 161 -6.46 5.26 -12.05
N GLY A 162 -6.03 4.01 -12.24
CA GLY A 162 -6.38 2.88 -11.39
C GLY A 162 -5.38 2.72 -10.24
N ALA A 163 -5.81 3.04 -9.02
CA ALA A 163 -5.12 2.79 -7.75
C ALA A 163 -5.99 1.93 -6.81
N ASP A 164 -6.84 1.09 -7.38
CA ASP A 164 -7.93 0.36 -6.75
C ASP A 164 -7.53 -1.02 -6.18
N GLY A 165 -6.22 -1.25 -6.06
CA GLY A 165 -5.64 -2.39 -5.38
C GLY A 165 -5.46 -3.62 -6.26
N ALA A 166 -5.03 -4.72 -5.65
CA ALA A 166 -4.50 -5.92 -6.30
C ALA A 166 -5.44 -6.61 -7.31
N ARG A 167 -6.75 -6.41 -7.21
CA ARG A 167 -7.77 -6.88 -8.16
C ARG A 167 -8.44 -5.69 -8.84
N SER A 168 -7.67 -4.90 -9.56
CA SER A 168 -8.12 -3.66 -10.19
C SER A 168 -9.29 -3.87 -11.14
N ARG A 169 -10.37 -3.12 -10.92
CA ARG A 169 -11.49 -3.02 -11.88
C ARG A 169 -11.11 -2.14 -13.06
N VAL A 170 -10.35 -1.07 -12.79
CA VAL A 170 -9.84 -0.20 -13.86
C VAL A 170 -9.01 -0.99 -14.85
N ALA A 171 -8.10 -1.87 -14.38
CA ALA A 171 -7.31 -2.73 -15.24
C ALA A 171 -8.20 -3.53 -16.21
N ARG A 172 -9.22 -4.22 -15.67
CA ARG A 172 -10.13 -5.05 -16.48
C ARG A 172 -10.97 -4.24 -17.47
N ARG A 173 -11.53 -3.11 -17.01
CA ARG A 173 -12.42 -2.29 -17.85
C ARG A 173 -11.68 -1.55 -18.96
N CYS A 174 -10.45 -1.12 -18.69
CA CYS A 174 -9.61 -0.42 -19.66
C CYS A 174 -8.70 -1.34 -20.49
N GLY A 175 -8.82 -2.66 -20.37
CA GLY A 175 -7.97 -3.61 -21.11
C GLY A 175 -6.50 -3.50 -20.80
N LEU A 176 -6.15 -3.16 -19.54
CA LEU A 176 -4.78 -3.07 -19.05
C LEU A 176 -4.32 -4.41 -18.47
N GLY A 177 -3.03 -4.49 -18.14
CA GLY A 177 -2.46 -5.68 -17.51
C GLY A 177 -3.01 -5.94 -16.11
N GLU A 178 -3.22 -7.22 -15.77
CA GLU A 178 -3.71 -7.63 -14.46
C GLU A 178 -2.63 -8.35 -13.66
N VAL A 179 -2.60 -8.13 -12.36
CA VAL A 179 -1.77 -8.90 -11.44
C VAL A 179 -2.29 -10.33 -11.36
N ARG A 180 -1.40 -11.31 -11.51
CA ARG A 180 -1.75 -12.74 -11.53
C ARG A 180 -1.13 -13.54 -10.40
N GLN A 181 -0.13 -13.00 -9.71
CA GLN A 181 0.59 -13.71 -8.65
C GLN A 181 0.48 -12.93 -7.34
N PHE A 182 0.04 -13.64 -6.30
CA PHE A 182 -0.24 -13.03 -5.02
C PHE A 182 0.36 -13.82 -3.86
N LEU A 183 0.61 -13.13 -2.76
CA LEU A 183 0.55 -13.70 -1.42
C LEU A 183 -0.86 -13.46 -0.87
N TYR A 184 -1.31 -14.34 0.00
CA TYR A 184 -2.51 -14.12 0.80
C TYR A 184 -2.09 -13.91 2.24
N GLY A 185 -2.36 -12.73 2.77
CA GLY A 185 -2.02 -12.32 4.13
C GLY A 185 -3.24 -12.24 5.03
N ILE A 186 -3.02 -12.57 6.30
CA ILE A 186 -3.96 -12.33 7.40
C ILE A 186 -3.20 -11.67 8.54
N GLU A 187 -3.82 -10.71 9.21
CA GLU A 187 -3.26 -9.95 10.31
C GLU A 187 -4.30 -9.74 11.40
N TYR A 188 -3.91 -9.96 12.65
CA TYR A 188 -4.65 -9.59 13.84
C TYR A 188 -4.08 -8.34 14.47
N GLU A 189 -4.95 -7.49 14.98
CA GLU A 189 -4.59 -6.37 15.85
C GLU A 189 -5.02 -6.65 17.29
N PHE A 190 -4.12 -6.39 18.21
CA PHE A 190 -4.32 -6.54 19.66
C PHE A 190 -4.24 -5.15 20.31
N PRO A 191 -5.37 -4.43 20.43
CA PRO A 191 -5.39 -3.10 21.02
C PRO A 191 -4.85 -3.11 22.45
N GLY A 192 -4.00 -2.13 22.78
CA GLY A 192 -3.40 -1.98 24.10
C GLY A 192 -2.33 -3.01 24.45
N ALA A 193 -2.10 -4.04 23.63
CA ALA A 193 -1.04 -5.03 23.87
C ALA A 193 0.34 -4.42 23.69
N ARG A 194 1.35 -5.03 24.35
CA ARG A 194 2.74 -4.60 24.26
C ARG A 194 3.65 -5.81 24.10
N LEU A 195 4.60 -5.72 23.16
CA LEU A 195 5.66 -6.69 22.96
C LEU A 195 6.77 -6.53 24.03
N ALA A 196 7.52 -7.58 24.28
CA ALA A 196 8.70 -7.52 25.17
C ALA A 196 9.81 -6.65 24.58
N ASP A 197 9.99 -6.69 23.24
CA ASP A 197 10.89 -5.80 22.50
C ASP A 197 10.04 -4.98 21.49
N PRO A 198 9.48 -3.85 21.95
CA PRO A 198 8.54 -3.07 21.15
C PRO A 198 9.25 -2.19 20.08
N ASP A 199 10.58 -2.09 20.11
CA ASP A 199 11.39 -1.28 19.19
C ASP A 199 11.99 -2.12 18.05
N ALA A 200 11.56 -3.39 17.97
CA ALA A 200 11.92 -4.29 16.88
C ALA A 200 10.71 -4.73 16.03
N LEU A 201 10.93 -4.91 14.75
CA LEU A 201 10.06 -5.68 13.88
C LEU A 201 10.45 -7.16 13.97
N HIS A 202 9.57 -8.00 14.50
CA HIS A 202 9.81 -9.43 14.65
C HIS A 202 9.36 -10.16 13.37
N CYS A 203 10.27 -10.82 12.68
CA CYS A 203 10.04 -11.51 11.42
C CYS A 203 10.34 -13.01 11.58
N PHE A 204 9.38 -13.86 11.27
CA PHE A 204 9.45 -15.30 11.49
C PHE A 204 9.47 -16.05 10.14
N ILE A 205 10.53 -16.82 9.89
CA ILE A 205 10.63 -17.72 8.76
C ILE A 205 10.01 -19.05 9.16
N SER A 206 9.06 -19.56 8.37
CA SER A 206 8.44 -20.86 8.61
C SER A 206 7.75 -21.38 7.35
N LYS A 207 8.24 -22.47 6.78
CA LYS A 207 7.56 -23.16 5.68
C LYS A 207 6.20 -23.72 6.10
N ARG A 208 6.05 -24.09 7.38
CA ARG A 208 4.81 -24.65 7.91
C ARG A 208 3.67 -23.63 7.89
N TYR A 209 3.91 -22.42 8.42
CA TYR A 209 2.88 -21.39 8.62
C TYR A 209 2.83 -20.37 7.47
N ALA A 210 3.97 -19.98 6.94
CA ALA A 210 4.11 -18.94 5.93
C ALA A 210 4.88 -19.41 4.69
N PRO A 211 4.46 -20.51 4.01
CA PRO A 211 5.16 -20.99 2.83
C PRO A 211 5.21 -19.90 1.75
N GLY A 212 6.44 -19.59 1.34
CA GLY A 212 6.70 -18.56 0.35
C GLY A 212 6.72 -17.14 0.87
N TYR A 213 6.57 -16.92 2.19
CA TYR A 213 6.74 -15.61 2.82
C TYR A 213 7.15 -15.74 4.28
N ILE A 214 6.76 -14.79 5.13
CA ILE A 214 7.08 -14.74 6.56
C ILE A 214 5.84 -14.45 7.41
N GLY A 215 5.95 -14.71 8.72
CA GLY A 215 5.09 -14.12 9.72
C GLY A 215 5.75 -12.92 10.39
N TRP A 216 4.97 -12.05 11.03
CA TRP A 216 5.48 -10.85 11.72
C TRP A 216 4.70 -10.53 12.98
N LEU A 217 5.40 -9.89 13.93
CA LEU A 217 4.83 -9.14 15.05
C LEU A 217 5.46 -7.75 15.05
N ALA A 218 4.65 -6.72 15.27
CA ALA A 218 5.15 -5.35 15.35
C ALA A 218 4.33 -4.53 16.35
N GLN A 219 5.01 -3.73 17.17
CA GLN A 219 4.36 -2.73 18.00
C GLN A 219 3.94 -1.55 17.13
N ASN A 220 2.69 -1.11 17.26
CA ASN A 220 2.21 0.12 16.65
C ASN A 220 1.69 1.09 17.74
N PRO A 221 1.26 2.33 17.42
CA PRO A 221 0.76 3.26 18.42
C PRO A 221 -0.46 2.76 19.22
N GLY A 222 -1.31 1.95 18.62
CA GLY A 222 -2.55 1.44 19.24
C GLY A 222 -2.40 0.10 19.97
N GLY A 223 -1.28 -0.62 19.75
CA GLY A 223 -1.10 -1.96 20.30
C GLY A 223 -0.12 -2.81 19.51
N VAL A 224 -0.44 -4.07 19.28
CA VAL A 224 0.38 -5.01 18.51
C VAL A 224 -0.38 -5.46 17.28
N GLN A 225 0.29 -5.44 16.15
CA GLN A 225 -0.14 -6.09 14.92
C GLN A 225 0.67 -7.37 14.70
N ALA A 226 -0.02 -8.46 14.40
CA ALA A 226 0.57 -9.77 14.23
C ALA A 226 -0.04 -10.46 13.02
N GLY A 227 0.78 -10.92 12.09
CA GLY A 227 0.27 -11.49 10.87
C GLY A 227 1.21 -12.50 10.24
N LEU A 228 0.71 -13.13 9.21
CA LEU A 228 1.49 -13.97 8.30
C LEU A 228 0.89 -13.91 6.90
N ALA A 229 1.72 -14.19 5.91
CA ALA A 229 1.25 -14.39 4.56
C ALA A 229 1.88 -15.64 3.95
N LEU A 230 1.19 -16.21 2.97
CA LEU A 230 1.68 -17.37 2.24
C LEU A 230 1.44 -17.19 0.74
N ARG A 231 2.15 -17.96 -0.05
CA ARG A 231 1.97 -17.98 -1.50
C ARG A 231 0.53 -18.40 -1.83
N HIS A 232 -0.20 -17.52 -2.52
CA HIS A 232 -1.57 -17.82 -2.95
C HIS A 232 -1.55 -18.67 -4.23
N ASP A 233 -2.15 -19.86 -4.14
CA ASP A 233 -2.44 -20.71 -5.28
C ASP A 233 -3.95 -20.77 -5.47
N PRO A 234 -4.50 -20.26 -6.58
CA PRO A 234 -5.94 -20.32 -6.82
C PRO A 234 -6.51 -21.74 -6.94
N ALA A 235 -5.69 -22.71 -7.37
CA ALA A 235 -6.10 -24.10 -7.50
C ALA A 235 -6.14 -24.83 -6.15
N HIS A 236 -5.31 -24.39 -5.20
CA HIS A 236 -5.19 -24.98 -3.86
C HIS A 236 -5.24 -23.86 -2.81
N ALA A 237 -6.36 -23.15 -2.76
CA ALA A 237 -6.53 -22.04 -1.84
C ALA A 237 -6.35 -22.48 -0.38
N ARG A 238 -5.36 -21.93 0.29
CA ARG A 238 -5.08 -22.17 1.71
C ARG A 238 -5.34 -20.89 2.49
N VAL A 239 -6.05 -21.03 3.61
CA VAL A 239 -6.17 -19.93 4.59
C VAL A 239 -4.95 -20.00 5.50
N PRO A 240 -4.25 -18.88 5.75
CA PRO A 240 -3.15 -18.86 6.71
C PRO A 240 -3.63 -19.26 8.11
N ASP A 241 -2.94 -20.22 8.73
CA ASP A 241 -3.20 -20.65 10.12
C ASP A 241 -2.55 -19.66 11.10
N ILE A 242 -3.20 -18.51 11.28
CA ILE A 242 -2.69 -17.44 12.15
C ILE A 242 -2.75 -17.85 13.62
N ASP A 243 -3.75 -18.61 14.04
CA ASP A 243 -3.87 -19.04 15.45
C ASP A 243 -2.77 -20.02 15.81
N GLY A 244 -2.53 -21.03 14.98
CA GLY A 244 -1.42 -21.96 15.15
C GLY A 244 -0.05 -21.26 15.07
N PHE A 245 0.09 -20.27 14.20
CA PHE A 245 1.29 -19.43 14.14
C PHE A 245 1.50 -18.68 15.45
N LEU A 246 0.50 -17.98 15.96
CA LEU A 246 0.61 -17.19 17.20
C LEU A 246 0.83 -18.06 18.44
N LEU A 247 0.22 -19.25 18.51
CA LEU A 247 0.54 -20.23 19.55
C LEU A 247 2.01 -20.62 19.54
N ARG A 248 2.64 -20.73 18.36
CA ARG A 248 4.05 -21.08 18.20
C ARG A 248 5.00 -19.94 18.53
N VAL A 249 4.72 -18.73 18.02
CA VAL A 249 5.69 -17.61 18.02
C VAL A 249 5.36 -16.51 19.02
N GLY A 250 4.13 -16.44 19.52
CA GLY A 250 3.67 -15.34 20.36
C GLY A 250 4.56 -15.11 21.58
N MET A 251 4.91 -16.17 22.30
CA MET A 251 5.80 -16.06 23.47
C MET A 251 7.22 -15.62 23.11
N ALA A 252 7.74 -16.05 21.96
CA ALA A 252 9.07 -15.63 21.50
C ALA A 252 9.12 -14.12 21.18
N GLY A 253 8.01 -13.57 20.68
CA GLY A 253 7.84 -12.13 20.46
C GLY A 253 7.33 -11.36 21.67
N GLY A 254 7.02 -12.04 22.77
CA GLY A 254 6.48 -11.42 23.98
C GLY A 254 4.99 -11.09 23.94
N LEU A 255 4.23 -11.74 23.06
CA LEU A 255 2.77 -11.58 22.99
C LEU A 255 2.09 -12.59 23.93
N PRO A 256 1.30 -12.15 24.93
CA PRO A 256 0.57 -13.06 25.83
C PRO A 256 -0.45 -13.95 25.11
N ARG A 257 -0.54 -15.23 25.50
CA ARG A 257 -1.43 -16.22 24.86
C ARG A 257 -2.92 -15.95 25.03
N GLN A 258 -3.31 -15.23 26.08
CA GLN A 258 -4.72 -15.01 26.43
C GLN A 258 -5.36 -13.83 25.67
N LEU A 259 -4.58 -13.10 24.88
CA LEU A 259 -5.09 -11.95 24.14
C LEU A 259 -6.00 -12.38 23.00
N ARG A 260 -7.14 -11.70 22.92
CA ARG A 260 -8.05 -11.84 21.77
C ARG A 260 -7.86 -10.69 20.79
N PRO A 261 -7.87 -10.95 19.48
CA PRO A 261 -7.75 -9.88 18.50
C PRO A 261 -9.00 -8.98 18.54
N GLY A 262 -8.77 -7.67 18.52
CA GLY A 262 -9.84 -6.68 18.36
C GLY A 262 -10.26 -6.51 16.91
N HIS A 263 -9.30 -6.62 15.98
CA HIS A 263 -9.54 -6.47 14.55
C HIS A 263 -8.78 -7.52 13.74
N THR A 264 -9.37 -7.88 12.60
CA THR A 264 -8.75 -8.79 11.62
C THR A 264 -8.70 -8.12 10.26
N ARG A 265 -7.56 -8.24 9.60
CA ARG A 265 -7.36 -7.83 8.21
C ARG A 265 -6.93 -9.03 7.38
N ALA A 266 -7.39 -9.09 6.14
CA ALA A 266 -6.93 -10.10 5.19
C ALA A 266 -6.95 -9.55 3.77
N GLY A 267 -6.03 -10.01 2.93
CA GLY A 267 -5.98 -9.55 1.56
C GLY A 267 -4.92 -10.21 0.70
N LEU A 268 -5.07 -9.98 -0.59
CA LEU A 268 -4.10 -10.38 -1.60
C LEU A 268 -3.05 -9.28 -1.75
N ILE A 269 -1.78 -9.67 -1.78
CA ILE A 269 -0.62 -8.81 -1.94
C ILE A 269 0.06 -9.18 -3.25
N PRO A 270 0.20 -8.28 -4.23
CA PRO A 270 0.94 -8.55 -5.47
C PRO A 270 2.38 -8.96 -5.18
N CYS A 271 2.89 -9.97 -5.89
CA CYS A 271 4.28 -10.43 -5.74
C CYS A 271 5.00 -10.76 -7.04
N SER A 272 4.42 -10.42 -8.20
CA SER A 272 5.03 -10.63 -9.51
C SER A 272 5.91 -9.47 -9.99
N GLY A 273 5.80 -8.31 -9.35
CA GLY A 273 6.25 -7.02 -9.90
C GLY A 273 5.25 -6.43 -10.89
N PRO A 274 5.62 -5.31 -11.56
CA PRO A 274 4.71 -4.56 -12.40
C PRO A 274 4.09 -5.38 -13.54
N VAL A 275 2.84 -5.07 -13.85
CA VAL A 275 2.11 -5.63 -14.99
C VAL A 275 2.70 -5.15 -16.30
N GLN A 276 2.55 -5.91 -17.40
CA GLN A 276 3.13 -5.56 -18.71
C GLN A 276 2.46 -4.35 -19.35
N ALA A 277 1.12 -4.36 -19.43
CA ALA A 277 0.33 -3.25 -19.96
C ALA A 277 -0.10 -2.31 -18.82
N LEU A 278 0.85 -1.53 -18.27
CA LEU A 278 0.62 -0.64 -17.15
C LEU A 278 -0.20 0.59 -17.55
N ALA A 279 -0.05 1.07 -18.78
CA ALA A 279 -0.71 2.28 -19.24
C ALA A 279 -1.03 2.18 -20.74
N ARG A 280 -2.19 2.70 -21.12
CA ARG A 280 -2.67 2.76 -22.50
C ARG A 280 -3.84 3.74 -22.60
N GLU A 281 -3.90 4.52 -23.68
CA GLU A 281 -5.09 5.29 -24.07
C GLU A 281 -5.61 6.21 -22.94
N ARG A 282 -4.68 6.90 -22.27
CA ARG A 282 -4.96 7.78 -21.12
C ARG A 282 -5.54 7.07 -19.90
N ALA A 283 -5.45 5.73 -19.82
CA ALA A 283 -5.65 4.96 -18.61
C ALA A 283 -4.30 4.48 -18.06
N ILE A 284 -4.04 4.66 -16.75
CA ILE A 284 -2.76 4.36 -16.12
C ILE A 284 -3.02 3.65 -14.79
N LEU A 285 -2.29 2.56 -14.53
CA LEU A 285 -2.33 1.87 -13.23
C LEU A 285 -1.19 2.33 -12.32
N THR A 286 -1.42 2.34 -11.00
CA THR A 286 -0.40 2.63 -9.99
C THR A 286 -0.60 1.81 -8.73
N GLY A 287 0.44 1.70 -7.89
CA GLY A 287 0.41 0.91 -6.66
C GLY A 287 0.11 -0.57 -6.90
N ASP A 288 -0.66 -1.18 -6.02
CA ASP A 288 -1.02 -2.60 -6.10
C ASP A 288 -1.78 -2.96 -7.38
N ALA A 289 -2.56 -2.03 -7.95
CA ALA A 289 -3.25 -2.24 -9.22
C ALA A 289 -2.27 -2.46 -10.37
N ALA A 290 -1.12 -1.82 -10.32
CA ALA A 290 -0.02 -1.98 -11.27
C ALA A 290 0.97 -3.09 -10.87
N GLY A 291 0.79 -3.77 -9.74
CA GLY A 291 1.75 -4.74 -9.20
C GLY A 291 3.03 -4.10 -8.66
N ILE A 292 2.99 -2.82 -8.29
CA ILE A 292 4.14 -2.06 -7.77
C ILE A 292 4.30 -2.35 -6.27
N VAL A 293 4.68 -3.56 -5.98
CA VAL A 293 4.99 -4.09 -4.66
C VAL A 293 6.29 -4.89 -4.77
N SER A 294 7.18 -4.76 -3.78
CA SER A 294 8.42 -5.54 -3.74
C SER A 294 8.10 -7.04 -3.72
N PRO A 295 8.57 -7.83 -4.69
CA PRO A 295 8.27 -9.27 -4.74
C PRO A 295 8.80 -10.06 -3.55
N VAL A 296 9.80 -9.57 -2.84
CA VAL A 296 10.45 -10.26 -1.71
C VAL A 296 9.88 -9.80 -0.37
N THR A 297 9.84 -8.50 -0.13
CA THR A 297 9.43 -7.95 1.18
C THR A 297 7.93 -7.66 1.28
N ALA A 298 7.18 -7.76 0.17
CA ALA A 298 5.80 -7.29 0.06
C ALA A 298 5.61 -5.81 0.51
N GLY A 299 6.70 -5.08 0.71
CA GLY A 299 6.70 -3.64 0.98
C GLY A 299 6.32 -2.88 -0.28
N GLY A 300 5.18 -2.18 -0.24
CA GLY A 300 4.64 -1.47 -1.41
C GLY A 300 4.49 0.04 -1.20
N ILE A 301 4.40 0.53 0.03
CA ILE A 301 3.98 1.92 0.32
C ILE A 301 4.90 2.94 -0.36
N HIS A 302 6.22 2.82 -0.20
CA HIS A 302 7.20 3.73 -0.81
C HIS A 302 7.10 3.74 -2.34
N ALA A 303 7.24 2.56 -2.96
CA ALA A 303 7.19 2.45 -4.43
C ALA A 303 5.82 2.87 -5.00
N ALA A 304 4.73 2.58 -4.29
CA ALA A 304 3.38 3.00 -4.67
C ALA A 304 3.21 4.51 -4.59
N TRP A 305 3.76 5.14 -3.56
CA TRP A 305 3.77 6.60 -3.41
C TRP A 305 4.56 7.27 -4.52
N ASP A 306 5.83 6.85 -4.71
CA ASP A 306 6.72 7.44 -5.71
C ASP A 306 6.16 7.32 -7.12
N HIS A 307 5.66 6.13 -7.46
CA HIS A 307 5.06 5.91 -8.78
C HIS A 307 3.77 6.71 -8.95
N GLY A 308 2.87 6.72 -7.94
CA GLY A 308 1.65 7.54 -7.98
C GLY A 308 1.97 9.02 -8.17
N TRP A 309 2.96 9.53 -7.43
CA TRP A 309 3.44 10.91 -7.57
C TRP A 309 3.99 11.20 -8.97
N ALA A 310 4.82 10.30 -9.50
CA ALA A 310 5.35 10.43 -10.85
C ALA A 310 4.24 10.43 -11.92
N VAL A 311 3.21 9.57 -11.77
CA VAL A 311 2.04 9.54 -12.66
C VAL A 311 1.29 10.86 -12.62
N GLY A 312 0.97 11.39 -11.44
CA GLY A 312 0.26 12.67 -11.30
C GLY A 312 1.03 13.84 -11.94
N ARG A 313 2.35 13.90 -11.73
CA ARG A 313 3.22 14.90 -12.38
C ARG A 313 3.27 14.75 -13.89
N ALA A 314 3.37 13.51 -14.40
CA ALA A 314 3.42 13.24 -15.82
C ALA A 314 2.13 13.64 -16.54
N ILE A 315 0.97 13.37 -15.93
CA ILE A 315 -0.33 13.81 -16.45
C ILE A 315 -0.38 15.33 -16.50
N ALA A 316 0.05 16.02 -15.45
CA ALA A 316 0.05 17.48 -15.44
C ALA A 316 0.98 18.07 -16.51
N ALA A 317 2.18 17.52 -16.66
CA ALA A 317 3.12 17.96 -17.70
C ALA A 317 2.57 17.72 -19.10
N SER A 318 1.95 16.56 -19.35
CA SER A 318 1.33 16.26 -20.66
C SER A 318 0.17 17.18 -20.99
N LEU A 319 -0.67 17.55 -19.99
CA LEU A 319 -1.86 18.35 -20.20
C LEU A 319 -1.60 19.88 -20.26
N ARG A 320 -0.52 20.37 -19.60
CA ARG A 320 -0.23 21.79 -19.44
C ARG A 320 1.01 22.27 -20.18
N ASP A 321 2.06 21.42 -20.17
CA ASP A 321 3.38 21.83 -20.63
C ASP A 321 3.72 21.24 -22.01
N GLY A 322 2.76 20.53 -22.67
CA GLY A 322 2.98 19.90 -23.98
C GLY A 322 3.99 18.73 -23.93
N ALA A 323 4.25 18.17 -22.75
CA ALA A 323 5.14 17.02 -22.59
C ALA A 323 4.57 15.77 -23.31
N PRO A 324 5.40 14.75 -23.61
CA PRO A 324 4.94 13.48 -24.16
C PRO A 324 3.81 12.85 -23.35
N PRO A 325 3.03 11.92 -23.94
CA PRO A 325 1.94 11.24 -23.25
C PRO A 325 2.37 10.68 -21.90
N ALA A 326 1.56 10.92 -20.85
CA ALA A 326 1.88 10.53 -19.46
C ALA A 326 2.13 9.03 -19.31
N GLU A 327 1.58 8.21 -20.18
CA GLU A 327 1.77 6.76 -20.22
C GLU A 327 3.25 6.37 -20.35
N GLN A 328 4.01 7.07 -21.17
CA GLN A 328 5.44 6.79 -21.37
C GLN A 328 6.23 7.06 -20.08
N ALA A 329 5.96 8.19 -19.45
CA ALA A 329 6.59 8.55 -18.18
C ALA A 329 6.18 7.60 -17.04
N ALA A 330 4.90 7.19 -16.98
CA ALA A 330 4.41 6.21 -16.02
C ALA A 330 5.11 4.85 -16.16
N ILE A 331 5.25 4.35 -17.39
CA ILE A 331 5.96 3.10 -17.68
C ILE A 331 7.45 3.21 -17.31
N ALA A 332 8.09 4.33 -17.62
CA ALA A 332 9.50 4.56 -17.30
C ALA A 332 9.77 4.66 -15.79
N ALA A 333 8.83 5.27 -15.03
CA ALA A 333 8.93 5.41 -13.58
C ALA A 333 8.65 4.11 -12.82
N ALA A 334 8.04 3.10 -13.45
CA ALA A 334 7.71 1.85 -12.79
C ALA A 334 8.99 1.05 -12.40
N PRO A 335 9.12 0.61 -11.14
CA PRO A 335 10.29 -0.13 -10.69
C PRO A 335 10.35 -1.52 -11.36
N ARG A 336 11.49 -1.89 -11.93
CA ARG A 336 11.62 -3.17 -12.67
C ARG A 336 11.76 -4.40 -11.77
N PHE A 337 12.23 -4.25 -10.54
CA PHE A 337 12.44 -5.32 -9.54
C PHE A 337 13.19 -6.58 -10.06
N ARG A 338 14.10 -6.46 -11.04
CA ARG A 338 14.72 -7.63 -11.71
C ARG A 338 15.36 -8.62 -10.73
N ALA A 339 16.27 -8.16 -9.86
CA ALA A 339 16.91 -9.00 -8.86
C ALA A 339 15.92 -9.59 -7.84
N LYS A 340 14.97 -8.77 -7.36
CA LYS A 340 13.92 -9.22 -6.41
C LYS A 340 12.99 -10.26 -7.04
N ARG A 341 12.69 -10.16 -8.33
CA ARG A 341 11.90 -11.16 -9.06
C ARG A 341 12.65 -12.48 -9.21
N ALA A 342 13.95 -12.43 -9.53
CA ALA A 342 14.79 -13.63 -9.59
C ALA A 342 14.89 -14.31 -8.22
N LEU A 343 15.12 -13.54 -7.15
CA LEU A 343 15.11 -14.04 -5.77
C LEU A 343 13.76 -14.65 -5.38
N ARG A 344 12.66 -14.00 -5.75
CA ARG A 344 11.30 -14.50 -5.54
C ARG A 344 11.10 -15.85 -6.23
N TRP A 345 11.52 -15.96 -7.50
CA TRP A 345 11.44 -17.18 -8.28
C TRP A 345 12.21 -18.34 -7.63
N ALA A 346 13.43 -18.06 -7.14
CA ALA A 346 14.26 -19.04 -6.44
C ALA A 346 13.60 -19.46 -5.11
N TYR A 347 13.11 -18.51 -4.32
CA TYR A 347 12.49 -18.75 -3.03
C TYR A 347 11.18 -19.55 -3.16
N ASP A 348 10.38 -19.34 -4.20
CA ASP A 348 9.16 -20.12 -4.46
C ASP A 348 9.45 -21.60 -4.73
N ARG A 349 10.67 -21.94 -5.23
CA ARG A 349 11.07 -23.32 -5.57
C ARG A 349 11.90 -23.99 -4.50
N LEU A 350 12.68 -23.23 -3.76
CA LEU A 350 13.69 -23.73 -2.81
C LEU A 350 13.29 -23.37 -1.38
N GLN A 351 12.13 -23.86 -0.94
CA GLN A 351 11.63 -23.60 0.41
C GLN A 351 12.09 -24.71 1.36
N PHE A 352 13.21 -24.48 2.04
CA PHE A 352 13.72 -25.36 3.09
C PHE A 352 13.86 -24.60 4.40
N ASP A 353 13.42 -25.18 5.52
CA ASP A 353 13.57 -24.59 6.85
C ASP A 353 14.99 -24.76 7.40
N TRP A 354 15.63 -25.92 7.14
CA TRP A 354 16.93 -26.26 7.71
C TRP A 354 18.10 -25.31 7.38
N PRO A 355 18.18 -24.66 6.18
CA PRO A 355 19.27 -23.72 5.95
C PRO A 355 19.21 -22.50 6.85
N PHE A 356 17.99 -22.05 7.18
CA PHE A 356 17.81 -20.91 8.09
C PHE A 356 18.19 -21.27 9.53
N ASP A 357 17.88 -22.50 9.96
CA ASP A 357 18.28 -22.98 11.29
C ASP A 357 19.79 -23.13 11.43
N LEU A 358 20.49 -23.60 10.39
CA LEU A 358 21.93 -23.77 10.41
C LEU A 358 22.69 -22.46 10.20
N LEU A 359 22.24 -21.65 9.23
CA LEU A 359 23.00 -20.51 8.71
C LEU A 359 22.57 -19.17 9.27
N LEU A 360 21.57 -19.09 10.16
CA LEU A 360 21.02 -17.85 10.66
C LEU A 360 22.09 -16.86 11.19
N HIS A 361 23.11 -17.39 11.85
CA HIS A 361 24.20 -16.60 12.40
C HIS A 361 25.42 -16.48 11.46
N SER A 362 25.36 -17.09 10.26
CA SER A 362 26.47 -16.99 9.31
C SER A 362 26.56 -15.58 8.73
N PRO A 363 27.78 -15.03 8.52
CA PRO A 363 27.95 -13.72 7.94
C PRO A 363 27.25 -13.53 6.59
N PRO A 364 27.25 -14.50 5.64
CA PRO A 364 26.59 -14.34 4.36
C PRO A 364 25.06 -14.21 4.48
N LEU A 365 24.41 -15.03 5.34
CA LEU A 365 22.95 -14.97 5.52
C LEU A 365 22.55 -13.68 6.22
N ARG A 366 23.31 -13.27 7.24
CA ARG A 366 23.10 -12.00 7.93
C ARG A 366 23.22 -10.83 6.97
N TRP A 367 24.26 -10.76 6.17
CA TRP A 367 24.45 -9.72 5.14
C TRP A 367 23.28 -9.72 4.15
N ALA A 368 22.86 -10.89 3.64
CA ALA A 368 21.72 -10.98 2.73
C ALA A 368 20.43 -10.48 3.35
N ALA A 369 20.16 -10.80 4.63
CA ALA A 369 19.01 -10.32 5.36
C ALA A 369 19.05 -8.78 5.57
N GLU A 370 20.20 -8.22 5.91
CA GLU A 370 20.40 -6.78 6.03
C GLU A 370 20.12 -6.06 4.70
N GLN A 371 20.56 -6.63 3.55
CA GLN A 371 20.22 -6.07 2.23
C GLN A 371 18.72 -6.12 1.92
N VAL A 372 18.01 -7.14 2.41
CA VAL A 372 16.56 -7.26 2.20
C VAL A 372 15.79 -6.22 3.02
N TYR A 373 16.17 -6.00 4.27
CA TYR A 373 15.42 -5.14 5.19
C TYR A 373 15.82 -3.67 5.12
N PHE A 374 17.09 -3.35 4.99
CA PHE A 374 17.56 -1.99 5.19
C PHE A 374 17.93 -1.25 3.91
N HIS A 375 17.68 -1.82 2.74
CA HIS A 375 17.89 -1.17 1.45
C HIS A 375 19.09 -0.20 1.47
N THR A 376 20.29 -0.71 1.74
CA THR A 376 21.50 0.10 1.62
C THR A 376 21.65 0.51 0.16
N ARG A 377 20.94 1.55 -0.24
CA ARG A 377 21.31 2.34 -1.40
C ARG A 377 22.54 3.08 -0.93
N GLY A 378 23.69 2.65 -1.45
CA GLY A 378 24.94 3.30 -1.15
C GLY A 378 24.78 4.80 -1.23
N GLY A 379 25.32 5.49 -0.25
CA GLY A 379 25.34 6.93 -0.18
C GLY A 379 26.02 7.56 -1.38
#